data_61c868279aeb1acf8d0c6c7d0e84ba9e
#
_entry.id   61c868279aeb1acf8d0c6c7d0e84ba9e
#
_cell.length_a   1.000
_cell.length_b   1.000
_cell.length_c   1.000
_cell.angle_alpha   90.00
_cell.angle_beta   90.00
_cell.angle_gamma   90.00
#
_symmetry.space_group_name_H-M   'P 1'
#
loop_
_entity.id
_entity.type
_entity.pdbx_description
1 polymer ?
#
loop_
_entity_poly.entity_id
_entity_poly.type
_entity_poly.pdbx_seq_one_letter_code
_entity_poly.pdbx_strand_id
1 'polypeptide(L)'
;GDVYKRQVLQRAGYHIDYVSPGGGYVPIDPHSLSMAQDIDWQWYSDRDFMNRLGTSLAPGEVKARDYQAIYYAGGHGVLWDFPDNHALQDIARQIFENGGVVASVCHGAVGLLNIKLSDNTLLVKDREVTGFSNIEEQLAELDKVVPFLTETELSARGGLYRKADEPWQAFAIADQKEGRLITGQNPASGAAVGHLVVTALGGKAAG
;
A
#
# COMPACT_ATOMS: atom_id res chain seq x y z
N GLY A 1 8.06 -8.18 -1.92
CA GLY A 1 7.90 -6.78 -2.36
C GLY A 1 7.95 -5.76 -1.24
N ASP A 2 7.28 -5.99 -0.10
CA ASP A 2 7.20 -5.02 1.01
C ASP A 2 8.52 -4.83 1.76
N VAL A 3 9.40 -5.79 1.72
CA VAL A 3 10.70 -5.75 2.38
C VAL A 3 11.57 -4.60 1.85
N TYR A 4 11.67 -4.44 0.55
CA TYR A 4 12.49 -3.38 -0.07
C TYR A 4 12.01 -1.98 0.31
N LYS A 5 10.70 -1.74 0.31
CA LYS A 5 10.11 -0.49 0.74
C LYS A 5 10.45 -0.16 2.19
N ARG A 6 10.28 -1.14 3.09
CA ARG A 6 10.62 -0.98 4.50
C ARG A 6 12.08 -0.56 4.66
N GLN A 7 13.00 -1.21 3.95
CA GLN A 7 14.42 -0.85 3.98
C GLN A 7 14.67 0.59 3.55
N VAL A 8 14.01 1.06 2.48
CA VAL A 8 14.13 2.44 1.99
C VAL A 8 13.70 3.42 3.06
N LEU A 9 12.53 3.22 3.68
CA LEU A 9 12.01 4.10 4.73
C LEU A 9 12.87 4.07 6.00
N GLN A 10 13.33 2.91 6.44
CA GLN A 10 14.19 2.78 7.62
C GLN A 10 15.57 3.42 7.39
N ARG A 11 16.17 3.25 6.21
CA ARG A 11 17.44 3.92 5.86
C ARG A 11 17.30 5.43 5.81
N ALA A 12 16.13 5.93 5.46
CA ALA A 12 15.81 7.35 5.52
C ALA A 12 15.49 7.85 6.95
N GLY A 13 15.54 6.97 7.97
CA GLY A 13 15.37 7.34 9.37
C GLY A 13 13.91 7.35 9.85
N TYR A 14 12.96 6.87 9.08
CA TYR A 14 11.56 6.83 9.51
C TYR A 14 11.28 5.66 10.45
N HIS A 15 10.49 5.94 11.49
CA HIS A 15 9.90 4.92 12.35
C HIS A 15 8.65 4.34 11.65
N ILE A 16 8.46 3.01 11.76
CA ILE A 16 7.37 2.30 11.10
C ILE A 16 6.59 1.49 12.14
N ASP A 17 5.31 1.75 12.26
CA ASP A 17 4.38 0.91 13.00
C ASP A 17 3.56 0.04 12.05
N TYR A 18 3.11 -1.10 12.55
CA TYR A 18 2.28 -2.03 11.80
C TYR A 18 0.87 -1.99 12.35
N VAL A 19 -0.08 -1.82 11.43
CA VAL A 19 -1.52 -1.77 11.72
C VAL A 19 -2.20 -2.83 10.87
N SER A 20 -3.11 -3.58 11.45
CA SER A 20 -3.97 -4.49 10.70
C SER A 20 -5.43 -4.18 10.97
N PRO A 21 -6.37 -4.61 10.10
CA PRO A 21 -7.80 -4.31 10.26
C PRO A 21 -8.40 -4.63 11.62
N GLY A 22 -7.94 -5.72 12.25
CA GLY A 22 -8.40 -6.17 13.57
C GLY A 22 -7.37 -6.02 14.69
N GLY A 23 -6.15 -5.59 14.40
CA GLY A 23 -5.02 -5.66 15.35
C GLY A 23 -4.53 -7.09 15.60
N GLY A 24 -3.45 -7.21 16.37
CA GLY A 24 -2.89 -8.50 16.78
C GLY A 24 -2.12 -9.22 15.67
N TYR A 25 -2.25 -10.54 15.60
CA TYR A 25 -1.47 -11.38 14.70
C TYR A 25 -1.86 -11.19 13.23
N VAL A 26 -0.85 -10.90 12.39
CA VAL A 26 -0.99 -10.86 10.94
C VAL A 26 -0.43 -12.16 10.36
N PRO A 27 -1.26 -13.05 9.79
CA PRO A 27 -0.78 -14.28 9.18
C PRO A 27 0.02 -14.00 7.91
N ILE A 28 1.06 -14.81 7.70
CA ILE A 28 1.81 -14.80 6.44
C ILE A 28 1.20 -15.87 5.54
N ASP A 29 0.83 -15.48 4.32
CA ASP A 29 0.29 -16.39 3.31
C ASP A 29 1.32 -17.47 2.94
N PRO A 30 0.99 -18.78 3.06
CA PRO A 30 1.87 -19.87 2.67
C PRO A 30 2.35 -19.79 1.23
N HIS A 31 1.54 -19.26 0.30
CA HIS A 31 1.94 -19.06 -1.08
C HIS A 31 3.05 -18.00 -1.18
N SER A 32 2.98 -16.92 -0.42
CA SER A 32 4.03 -15.90 -0.40
C SER A 32 5.36 -16.44 0.18
N LEU A 33 5.30 -17.42 1.09
CA LEU A 33 6.50 -18.09 1.60
C LEU A 33 7.18 -18.93 0.52
N SER A 34 6.41 -19.56 -0.38
CA SER A 34 6.97 -20.35 -1.49
C SER A 34 7.71 -19.50 -2.52
N MET A 35 7.43 -18.21 -2.58
CA MET A 35 8.07 -17.23 -3.47
C MET A 35 9.13 -16.38 -2.74
N ALA A 36 9.40 -16.66 -1.46
CA ALA A 36 10.30 -15.86 -0.65
C ALA A 36 11.74 -15.95 -1.17
N GLN A 37 12.40 -14.80 -1.27
CA GLN A 37 13.80 -14.67 -1.63
C GLN A 37 14.68 -14.54 -0.37
N ASP A 38 16.00 -14.57 -0.51
CA ASP A 38 16.94 -14.47 0.60
C ASP A 38 16.69 -13.27 1.50
N ILE A 39 16.29 -12.13 0.91
CA ILE A 39 15.97 -10.91 1.65
C ILE A 39 14.70 -11.10 2.51
N ASP A 40 13.70 -11.84 2.03
CA ASP A 40 12.48 -12.11 2.77
C ASP A 40 12.78 -13.03 3.96
N TRP A 41 13.64 -14.03 3.76
CA TRP A 41 14.09 -14.94 4.82
C TRP A 41 14.88 -14.22 5.92
N GLN A 42 15.69 -13.20 5.59
CA GLN A 42 16.34 -12.37 6.59
C GLN A 42 15.31 -11.70 7.53
N TRP A 43 14.21 -11.19 6.98
CA TRP A 43 13.15 -10.55 7.77
C TRP A 43 12.32 -11.57 8.55
N TYR A 44 12.01 -12.72 7.98
CA TYR A 44 11.31 -13.78 8.71
C TYR A 44 12.15 -14.35 9.86
N SER A 45 13.47 -14.22 9.80
CA SER A 45 14.39 -14.59 10.88
C SER A 45 14.58 -13.48 11.92
N ASP A 46 14.14 -12.25 11.64
CA ASP A 46 14.20 -11.11 12.55
C ASP A 46 13.05 -11.19 13.57
N ARG A 47 13.40 -11.46 14.83
CA ARG A 47 12.43 -11.62 15.92
C ARG A 47 11.63 -10.34 16.17
N ASP A 48 12.25 -9.16 16.09
CA ASP A 48 11.56 -7.90 16.33
C ASP A 48 10.54 -7.62 15.24
N PHE A 49 10.89 -7.92 13.99
CA PHE A 49 9.95 -7.83 12.89
C PHE A 49 8.76 -8.78 13.05
N MET A 50 9.04 -10.05 13.34
CA MET A 50 8.00 -11.06 13.51
C MET A 50 7.11 -10.78 14.73
N ASN A 51 7.68 -10.26 15.82
CA ASN A 51 6.90 -9.82 16.98
C ASN A 51 5.96 -8.68 16.63
N ARG A 52 6.41 -7.70 15.83
CA ARG A 52 5.56 -6.57 15.38
C ARG A 52 4.42 -7.02 14.48
N LEU A 53 4.64 -8.02 13.62
CA LEU A 53 3.56 -8.66 12.85
C LEU A 53 2.62 -9.47 13.75
N GLY A 54 3.17 -10.07 14.82
CA GLY A 54 2.38 -10.81 15.81
C GLY A 54 1.52 -9.95 16.72
N THR A 55 1.85 -8.65 16.84
CA THR A 55 1.20 -7.67 17.74
C THR A 55 0.94 -6.35 17.03
N SER A 56 0.38 -6.41 15.83
CA SER A 56 0.02 -5.20 15.09
C SER A 56 -1.03 -4.38 15.83
N LEU A 57 -0.98 -3.06 15.67
CA LEU A 57 -1.98 -2.16 16.23
C LEU A 57 -3.34 -2.36 15.55
N ALA A 58 -4.41 -2.22 16.31
CA ALA A 58 -5.74 -2.02 15.73
C ALA A 58 -5.88 -0.55 15.29
N PRO A 59 -6.73 -0.24 14.30
CA PRO A 59 -6.92 1.14 13.85
C PRO A 59 -7.31 2.12 14.96
N GLY A 60 -8.09 1.66 15.95
CA GLY A 60 -8.50 2.47 17.12
C GLY A 60 -7.35 2.86 18.05
N GLU A 61 -6.20 2.22 17.97
CA GLU A 61 -5.00 2.53 18.74
C GLU A 61 -4.10 3.55 18.05
N VAL A 62 -4.41 3.89 16.78
CA VAL A 62 -3.63 4.80 15.93
C VAL A 62 -4.19 6.21 16.00
N LYS A 63 -3.33 7.18 16.31
CA LYS A 63 -3.65 8.60 16.22
C LYS A 63 -3.07 9.16 14.94
N ALA A 64 -3.88 9.44 13.94
CA ALA A 64 -3.44 9.89 12.62
C ALA A 64 -2.46 11.08 12.65
N ARG A 65 -2.62 11.99 13.63
CA ARG A 65 -1.75 13.17 13.82
C ARG A 65 -0.29 12.85 14.17
N ASP A 66 -0.05 11.62 14.65
CA ASP A 66 1.31 11.19 15.04
C ASP A 66 2.08 10.59 13.86
N TYR A 67 1.45 10.47 12.68
CA TYR A 67 2.01 9.86 11.49
C TYR A 67 2.05 10.83 10.31
N GLN A 68 3.15 10.76 9.55
CA GLN A 68 3.35 11.53 8.32
C GLN A 68 2.90 10.79 7.07
N ALA A 69 2.74 9.48 7.16
CA ALA A 69 2.30 8.65 6.04
C ALA A 69 1.52 7.43 6.52
N ILE A 70 0.61 6.95 5.67
CA ILE A 70 0.02 5.62 5.75
C ILE A 70 0.33 4.87 4.46
N TYR A 71 0.66 3.59 4.60
CA TYR A 71 0.98 2.73 3.48
C TYR A 71 0.16 1.44 3.53
N TYR A 72 -0.61 1.21 2.50
CA TYR A 72 -1.39 -0.01 2.31
C TYR A 72 -0.54 -1.08 1.62
N ALA A 73 -0.14 -2.09 2.38
CA ALA A 73 0.60 -3.24 1.87
C ALA A 73 -0.26 -4.09 0.94
N GLY A 74 0.38 -4.76 -0.03
CA GLY A 74 -0.29 -5.64 -0.97
C GLY A 74 -0.53 -7.05 -0.44
N GLY A 75 -1.03 -7.89 -1.33
CA GLY A 75 -1.43 -9.27 -1.11
C GLY A 75 -2.93 -9.44 -1.37
N HIS A 76 -3.34 -10.61 -1.88
CA HIS A 76 -4.74 -10.84 -2.25
C HIS A 76 -5.72 -10.75 -1.06
N GLY A 77 -5.29 -11.14 0.14
CA GLY A 77 -6.14 -11.10 1.35
C GLY A 77 -6.74 -9.73 1.64
N VAL A 78 -6.06 -8.65 1.29
CA VAL A 78 -6.54 -7.27 1.54
C VAL A 78 -7.79 -6.89 0.73
N LEU A 79 -8.10 -7.62 -0.33
CA LEU A 79 -9.34 -7.44 -1.12
C LEU A 79 -10.60 -7.62 -0.27
N TRP A 80 -10.53 -8.40 0.80
CA TRP A 80 -11.65 -8.67 1.71
C TRP A 80 -11.65 -7.77 2.94
N ASP A 81 -10.48 -7.18 3.31
CA ASP A 81 -10.30 -6.47 4.57
C ASP A 81 -10.28 -4.93 4.42
N PHE A 82 -9.63 -4.43 3.36
CA PHE A 82 -9.37 -2.99 3.26
C PHE A 82 -10.53 -2.14 2.74
N PRO A 83 -11.29 -2.56 1.71
CA PRO A 83 -12.25 -1.67 1.03
C PRO A 83 -13.32 -1.09 1.94
N ASP A 84 -13.76 -1.85 2.94
CA ASP A 84 -14.83 -1.46 3.84
C ASP A 84 -14.35 -1.13 5.26
N ASN A 85 -13.03 -1.02 5.47
CA ASN A 85 -12.48 -0.65 6.76
C ASN A 85 -12.53 0.88 6.96
N HIS A 86 -13.65 1.37 7.50
CA HIS A 86 -13.87 2.80 7.72
C HIS A 86 -12.84 3.44 8.65
N ALA A 87 -12.32 2.69 9.63
CA ALA A 87 -11.32 3.22 10.54
C ALA A 87 -9.98 3.49 9.84
N LEU A 88 -9.52 2.58 8.97
CA LEU A 88 -8.33 2.81 8.14
C LEU A 88 -8.55 3.95 7.13
N GLN A 89 -9.75 4.04 6.54
CA GLN A 89 -10.10 5.14 5.62
C GLN A 89 -10.03 6.49 6.33
N ASP A 90 -10.53 6.58 7.56
CA ASP A 90 -10.52 7.82 8.35
C ASP A 90 -9.10 8.23 8.75
N ILE A 91 -8.25 7.28 9.15
CA ILE A 91 -6.83 7.53 9.41
C ILE A 91 -6.14 8.07 8.14
N ALA A 92 -6.35 7.43 7.00
CA ALA A 92 -5.75 7.84 5.73
C ALA A 92 -6.22 9.24 5.30
N ARG A 93 -7.52 9.52 5.43
CA ARG A 93 -8.09 10.85 5.18
C ARG A 93 -7.41 11.91 6.05
N GLN A 94 -7.35 11.69 7.36
CA GLN A 94 -6.74 12.65 8.27
C GLN A 94 -5.26 12.90 7.97
N ILE A 95 -4.49 11.84 7.71
CA ILE A 95 -3.08 11.98 7.33
C ILE A 95 -2.95 12.81 6.04
N PHE A 96 -3.75 12.50 5.02
CA PHE A 96 -3.71 13.19 3.75
C PHE A 96 -4.09 14.67 3.87
N GLU A 97 -5.18 14.98 4.56
CA GLU A 97 -5.67 16.35 4.76
C GLU A 97 -4.74 17.19 5.65
N ASN A 98 -3.97 16.55 6.53
CA ASN A 98 -2.92 17.20 7.31
C ASN A 98 -1.58 17.36 6.55
N GLY A 99 -1.57 17.12 5.24
CA GLY A 99 -0.37 17.28 4.40
C GLY A 99 0.53 16.06 4.34
N GLY A 100 0.13 14.95 4.94
CA GLY A 100 0.86 13.68 4.90
C GLY A 100 0.66 12.90 3.60
N VAL A 101 1.28 11.74 3.51
CA VAL A 101 1.31 10.87 2.34
C VAL A 101 0.41 9.67 2.54
N VAL A 102 -0.38 9.34 1.52
CA VAL A 102 -1.10 8.08 1.41
C VAL A 102 -0.45 7.26 0.29
N ALA A 103 -0.01 6.06 0.60
CA ALA A 103 0.65 5.20 -0.37
C ALA A 103 0.09 3.78 -0.38
N SER A 104 0.28 3.08 -1.50
CA SER A 104 -0.10 1.69 -1.65
C SER A 104 0.77 0.95 -2.67
N VAL A 105 0.74 -0.38 -2.62
CA VAL A 105 1.33 -1.22 -3.67
C VAL A 105 0.41 -2.41 -3.98
N CYS A 106 0.39 -2.82 -5.25
CA CYS A 106 -0.29 -4.04 -5.68
C CYS A 106 -1.78 -4.00 -5.32
N HIS A 107 -2.32 -5.06 -4.70
CA HIS A 107 -3.68 -5.09 -4.19
C HIS A 107 -3.93 -4.12 -3.01
N GLY A 108 -2.89 -3.63 -2.33
CA GLY A 108 -3.06 -2.60 -1.29
C GLY A 108 -3.80 -1.35 -1.77
N ALA A 109 -3.81 -1.10 -3.08
CA ALA A 109 -4.56 0.00 -3.68
C ALA A 109 -6.08 -0.07 -3.46
N VAL A 110 -6.63 -1.24 -3.11
CA VAL A 110 -8.06 -1.36 -2.76
C VAL A 110 -8.42 -0.64 -1.46
N GLY A 111 -7.44 -0.41 -0.58
CA GLY A 111 -7.63 0.42 0.60
C GLY A 111 -7.93 1.89 0.29
N LEU A 112 -7.63 2.34 -0.93
CA LEU A 112 -7.86 3.70 -1.39
C LEU A 112 -9.29 3.93 -1.91
N LEU A 113 -10.00 2.84 -2.29
CA LEU A 113 -11.23 2.87 -3.06
C LEU A 113 -12.33 3.74 -2.46
N ASN A 114 -12.48 3.71 -1.15
CA ASN A 114 -13.60 4.33 -0.46
C ASN A 114 -13.16 5.45 0.51
N ILE A 115 -11.90 5.92 0.42
CA ILE A 115 -11.45 7.08 1.20
C ILE A 115 -12.15 8.34 0.68
N LYS A 116 -13.01 8.91 1.50
CA LYS A 116 -13.69 10.18 1.23
C LYS A 116 -12.98 11.31 1.96
N LEU A 117 -12.64 12.35 1.24
CA LEU A 117 -12.15 13.61 1.79
C LEU A 117 -13.28 14.41 2.47
N SER A 118 -12.92 15.46 3.20
CA SER A 118 -13.89 16.28 3.93
C SER A 118 -14.92 16.99 3.02
N ASP A 119 -14.61 17.15 1.74
CA ASP A 119 -15.52 17.68 0.71
C ASP A 119 -16.43 16.61 0.08
N ASN A 120 -16.43 15.38 0.62
CA ASN A 120 -17.12 14.20 0.10
C ASN A 120 -16.60 13.66 -1.25
N THR A 121 -15.51 14.16 -1.78
CA THR A 121 -14.89 13.56 -2.97
C THR A 121 -14.07 12.31 -2.59
N LEU A 122 -13.99 11.35 -3.49
CA LEU A 122 -13.09 10.20 -3.31
C LEU A 122 -11.64 10.64 -3.50
N LEU A 123 -10.75 10.16 -2.63
CA LEU A 123 -9.32 10.46 -2.72
C LEU A 123 -8.73 10.16 -4.10
N VAL A 124 -9.13 9.06 -4.71
CA VAL A 124 -8.61 8.61 -6.02
C VAL A 124 -9.18 9.40 -7.21
N LYS A 125 -10.28 10.13 -7.02
CA LYS A 125 -10.98 10.80 -8.11
C LYS A 125 -10.09 11.86 -8.80
N ASP A 126 -10.01 11.77 -10.12
CA ASP A 126 -9.22 12.67 -10.96
C ASP A 126 -7.72 12.74 -10.57
N ARG A 127 -7.17 11.65 -9.99
CA ARG A 127 -5.76 11.49 -9.67
C ARG A 127 -5.17 10.33 -10.43
N GLU A 128 -3.93 10.46 -10.87
CA GLU A 128 -3.20 9.32 -11.44
C GLU A 128 -2.91 8.32 -10.35
N VAL A 129 -3.30 7.07 -10.60
CA VAL A 129 -3.16 5.95 -9.68
C VAL A 129 -2.80 4.68 -10.44
N THR A 130 -2.17 3.76 -9.74
CA THR A 130 -1.95 2.40 -10.20
C THR A 130 -2.24 1.40 -9.08
N GLY A 131 -2.29 0.14 -9.42
CA GLY A 131 -2.47 -1.00 -8.54
C GLY A 131 -2.34 -2.26 -9.37
N PHE A 132 -2.61 -3.42 -8.77
CA PHE A 132 -2.49 -4.68 -9.49
C PHE A 132 -3.40 -4.68 -10.72
N SER A 133 -2.82 -4.90 -11.90
CA SER A 133 -3.54 -4.75 -13.16
C SER A 133 -4.41 -5.97 -13.48
N ASN A 134 -5.44 -5.75 -14.30
CA ASN A 134 -6.32 -6.84 -14.73
C ASN A 134 -5.56 -7.94 -15.48
N ILE A 135 -4.55 -7.56 -16.28
CA ILE A 135 -3.73 -8.52 -17.00
C ILE A 135 -2.84 -9.35 -16.05
N GLU A 136 -2.29 -8.72 -15.01
CA GLU A 136 -1.52 -9.43 -14.00
C GLU A 136 -2.40 -10.39 -13.20
N GLU A 137 -3.65 -10.02 -12.89
CA GLU A 137 -4.61 -10.91 -12.22
C GLU A 137 -4.98 -12.12 -13.09
N GLN A 138 -5.15 -11.91 -14.40
CA GLN A 138 -5.38 -13.01 -15.36
C GLN A 138 -4.17 -13.93 -15.47
N LEU A 139 -2.96 -13.38 -15.52
CA LEU A 139 -1.72 -14.15 -15.56
C LEU A 139 -1.45 -14.92 -14.27
N ALA A 140 -1.95 -14.41 -13.15
CA ALA A 140 -1.96 -15.11 -11.86
C ALA A 140 -3.06 -16.18 -11.74
N GLU A 141 -3.95 -16.29 -12.75
CA GLU A 141 -5.10 -17.19 -12.78
C GLU A 141 -6.10 -16.98 -11.61
N LEU A 142 -6.16 -15.77 -11.07
CA LEU A 142 -7.01 -15.40 -9.93
C LEU A 142 -8.13 -14.43 -10.28
N ASP A 143 -8.24 -14.01 -11.54
CA ASP A 143 -9.25 -13.07 -12.03
C ASP A 143 -10.72 -13.50 -11.79
N LYS A 144 -10.94 -14.81 -11.63
CA LYS A 144 -12.26 -15.41 -11.31
C LYS A 144 -12.42 -15.80 -9.84
N VAL A 145 -11.36 -15.66 -9.05
CA VAL A 145 -11.34 -16.02 -7.62
C VAL A 145 -11.53 -14.79 -6.75
N VAL A 146 -10.90 -13.67 -7.14
CA VAL A 146 -11.00 -12.42 -6.40
C VAL A 146 -12.41 -11.82 -6.47
N PRO A 147 -12.88 -11.11 -5.44
CA PRO A 147 -14.23 -10.55 -5.40
C PRO A 147 -14.45 -9.47 -6.47
N PHE A 148 -13.39 -8.80 -6.88
CA PHE A 148 -13.34 -7.76 -7.91
C PHE A 148 -11.90 -7.50 -8.36
N LEU A 149 -11.76 -6.79 -9.47
CA LEU A 149 -10.45 -6.45 -10.06
C LEU A 149 -10.01 -5.04 -9.63
N THR A 150 -8.81 -4.91 -9.08
CA THR A 150 -8.26 -3.66 -8.53
C THR A 150 -8.22 -2.53 -9.55
N GLU A 151 -7.70 -2.77 -10.77
CA GLU A 151 -7.67 -1.78 -11.86
C GLU A 151 -9.08 -1.29 -12.21
N THR A 152 -10.03 -2.22 -12.31
CA THR A 152 -11.44 -1.92 -12.64
C THR A 152 -12.06 -1.03 -11.57
N GLU A 153 -11.89 -1.35 -10.30
CA GLU A 153 -12.49 -0.60 -9.20
C GLU A 153 -11.87 0.79 -9.00
N LEU A 154 -10.57 0.94 -9.19
CA LEU A 154 -9.90 2.25 -9.17
C LEU A 154 -10.44 3.15 -10.29
N SER A 155 -10.57 2.60 -11.50
CA SER A 155 -11.08 3.32 -12.66
C SER A 155 -12.56 3.71 -12.49
N ALA A 156 -13.39 2.81 -11.96
CA ALA A 156 -14.80 3.04 -11.71
C ALA A 156 -15.05 4.19 -10.70
N ARG A 157 -14.09 4.43 -9.79
CA ARG A 157 -14.14 5.53 -8.81
C ARG A 157 -13.53 6.84 -9.33
N GLY A 158 -13.23 6.91 -10.63
CA GLY A 158 -12.70 8.10 -11.28
C GLY A 158 -11.19 8.27 -11.13
N GLY A 159 -10.47 7.23 -10.71
CA GLY A 159 -9.01 7.21 -10.76
C GLY A 159 -8.51 7.20 -12.21
N LEU A 160 -7.53 8.04 -12.51
CA LEU A 160 -6.84 8.05 -13.80
C LEU A 160 -5.80 6.92 -13.79
N TYR A 161 -6.27 5.71 -14.01
CA TYR A 161 -5.44 4.52 -13.88
C TYR A 161 -4.31 4.50 -14.92
N ARG A 162 -3.08 4.25 -14.46
CA ARG A 162 -1.88 4.09 -15.27
C ARG A 162 -1.23 2.75 -14.95
N LYS A 163 -0.55 2.17 -15.93
CA LYS A 163 0.23 0.94 -15.75
C LYS A 163 1.47 0.92 -16.65
N ALA A 164 2.40 0.04 -16.33
CA ALA A 164 3.55 -0.25 -17.17
C ALA A 164 3.10 -0.88 -18.51
N ASP A 165 3.98 -0.79 -19.51
CA ASP A 165 3.73 -1.38 -20.82
C ASP A 165 3.69 -2.91 -20.75
N GLU A 166 4.53 -3.51 -19.89
CA GLU A 166 4.61 -4.95 -19.70
C GLU A 166 4.13 -5.38 -18.31
N PRO A 167 3.42 -6.52 -18.20
CA PRO A 167 3.07 -7.11 -16.92
C PRO A 167 4.31 -7.38 -16.06
N TRP A 168 4.17 -7.30 -14.75
CA TRP A 168 5.21 -7.51 -13.73
C TRP A 168 6.38 -6.51 -13.78
N GLN A 169 6.42 -5.60 -14.72
CA GLN A 169 7.36 -4.49 -14.71
C GLN A 169 7.09 -3.57 -13.51
N ALA A 170 8.16 -3.14 -12.84
CA ALA A 170 8.04 -2.17 -11.76
C ALA A 170 7.49 -0.84 -12.27
N PHE A 171 6.40 -0.38 -11.69
CA PHE A 171 5.77 0.90 -12.01
C PHE A 171 5.20 1.54 -10.75
N ALA A 172 5.62 2.75 -10.47
CA ALA A 172 5.13 3.53 -9.34
C ALA A 172 4.92 4.98 -9.77
N ILE A 173 3.88 5.62 -9.24
CA ILE A 173 3.50 6.97 -9.60
C ILE A 173 3.08 7.75 -8.35
N ALA A 174 3.47 9.02 -8.28
CA ALA A 174 2.88 10.03 -7.40
C ALA A 174 1.84 10.81 -8.20
N ASP A 175 0.69 11.06 -7.60
CA ASP A 175 -0.39 11.79 -8.28
C ASP A 175 0.07 13.18 -8.74
N GLN A 176 -0.51 13.65 -9.84
CA GLN A 176 -0.12 14.91 -10.47
C GLN A 176 -0.68 16.17 -9.79
N LYS A 177 -1.54 16.02 -8.76
CA LYS A 177 -2.12 17.16 -8.03
C LYS A 177 -1.19 17.66 -6.94
N GLU A 178 -1.07 16.88 -5.87
CA GLU A 178 -0.21 17.23 -4.73
C GLU A 178 1.06 16.36 -4.62
N GLY A 179 1.14 15.28 -5.39
CA GLY A 179 2.25 14.32 -5.31
C GLY A 179 2.28 13.50 -4.02
N ARG A 180 1.17 13.46 -3.28
CA ARG A 180 1.07 12.83 -1.96
C ARG A 180 0.21 11.56 -1.93
N LEU A 181 -0.49 11.25 -3.01
CA LEU A 181 -1.06 9.93 -3.26
C LEU A 181 -0.07 9.16 -4.14
N ILE A 182 0.56 8.13 -3.56
CA ILE A 182 1.65 7.39 -4.20
C ILE A 182 1.25 5.93 -4.32
N THR A 183 1.26 5.41 -5.55
CA THR A 183 0.81 4.04 -5.80
C THR A 183 1.82 3.25 -6.62
N GLY A 184 1.91 1.95 -6.37
CA GLY A 184 2.74 1.00 -7.10
C GLY A 184 1.91 -0.15 -7.64
N GLN A 185 2.22 -0.60 -8.86
CA GLN A 185 1.39 -1.53 -9.61
C GLN A 185 1.43 -2.96 -9.05
N ASN A 186 2.61 -3.45 -8.68
CA ASN A 186 2.85 -4.87 -8.41
C ASN A 186 3.98 -5.06 -7.39
N PRO A 187 4.31 -6.29 -7.00
CA PRO A 187 5.38 -6.55 -6.01
C PRO A 187 6.74 -5.94 -6.35
N ALA A 188 7.08 -5.82 -7.65
CA ALA A 188 8.36 -5.23 -8.09
C ALA A 188 8.42 -3.71 -7.85
N SER A 189 7.28 -3.06 -7.64
CA SER A 189 7.16 -1.60 -7.47
C SER A 189 7.51 -1.11 -6.07
N GLY A 190 7.69 -2.01 -5.09
CA GLY A 190 7.80 -1.66 -3.67
C GLY A 190 8.93 -0.66 -3.34
N ALA A 191 10.12 -0.85 -3.91
CA ALA A 191 11.25 0.06 -3.70
C ALA A 191 10.96 1.46 -4.30
N ALA A 192 10.41 1.50 -5.52
CA ALA A 192 10.07 2.75 -6.19
C ALA A 192 9.03 3.56 -5.40
N VAL A 193 7.98 2.91 -4.86
CA VAL A 193 7.02 3.56 -3.96
C VAL A 193 7.73 4.10 -2.71
N GLY A 194 8.63 3.32 -2.09
CA GLY A 194 9.40 3.77 -0.94
C GLY A 194 10.19 5.05 -1.21
N HIS A 195 10.87 5.12 -2.34
CA HIS A 195 11.63 6.32 -2.74
C HIS A 195 10.73 7.54 -2.98
N LEU A 196 9.59 7.35 -3.65
CA LEU A 196 8.62 8.43 -3.85
C LEU A 196 8.05 8.94 -2.52
N VAL A 197 7.75 8.04 -1.57
CA VAL A 197 7.28 8.43 -0.22
C VAL A 197 8.35 9.25 0.52
N VAL A 198 9.61 8.79 0.53
CA VAL A 198 10.72 9.54 1.15
C VAL A 198 10.85 10.93 0.53
N THR A 199 10.77 11.03 -0.80
CA THR A 199 10.85 12.30 -1.52
C THR A 199 9.68 13.22 -1.14
N ALA A 200 8.46 12.71 -1.11
CA ALA A 200 7.26 13.48 -0.76
C ALA A 200 7.29 14.00 0.69
N LEU A 201 7.94 13.25 1.60
CA LEU A 201 8.15 13.65 2.99
C LEU A 201 9.33 14.61 3.18
N GLY A 202 10.00 15.03 2.11
CA GLY A 202 11.14 15.96 2.15
C GLY A 202 12.47 15.31 2.54
N GLY A 203 12.53 13.99 2.59
CA GLY A 203 13.77 13.23 2.84
C GLY A 203 14.58 13.08 1.55
N LYS A 204 15.90 12.84 1.73
CA LYS A 204 16.76 12.41 0.61
C LYS A 204 16.67 10.88 0.53
N ALA A 205 16.22 10.37 -0.60
CA ALA A 205 16.32 8.94 -0.87
C ALA A 205 17.81 8.55 -0.88
N ALA A 206 18.19 7.58 -0.04
CA ALA A 206 19.53 7.00 -0.13
C ALA A 206 19.63 6.29 -1.49
N GLY A 207 20.64 6.68 -2.30
CA GLY A 207 20.95 6.06 -3.57
C GLY A 207 21.42 4.61 -3.42
#